data_b8930331b49d84dc00b4a0fe66cba901
#
_entry.id   b8930331b49d84dc00b4a0fe66cba901
#
_cell.length_a   1.000
_cell.length_b   1.000
_cell.length_c   1.000
_cell.angle_alpha   90.00
_cell.angle_beta   90.00
_cell.angle_gamma   90.00
#
_symmetry.space_group_name_H-M   'P 1'
#
loop_
_entity.id
_entity.type
_entity.pdbx_description
1 polymer ?
#
loop_
_entity_poly.entity_id
_entity_poly.type
_entity_poly.pdbx_seq_one_letter_code
_entity_poly.pdbx_strand_id
1 'polypeptide(L)'
;MLADLDSITAKPTAEALKAVGMTIVMKVGGASGPLYGTLAMTLGKEWPTEDDLDSAKLGQMLAASIEALKKRGKADLGAKTMLDVLAPVQQALEANKSKAEISAIAQQAAEATIPLKATRGRASFLGDRSIGHMDPGACSSALIIQTICQLLEEKS
;
A
#
# COMPACT_ATOMS: atom_id res chain seq x y z
N MET A 1 -9.91 16.59 -2.07
CA MET A 1 -9.71 15.47 -1.12
C MET A 1 -10.13 15.84 0.30
N LEU A 2 -9.62 16.91 0.91
CA LEU A 2 -10.08 17.34 2.25
C LEU A 2 -11.58 17.69 2.27
N ALA A 3 -12.10 18.33 1.23
CA ALA A 3 -13.54 18.68 1.13
C ALA A 3 -14.48 17.47 1.02
N ASP A 4 -13.95 16.29 0.69
CA ASP A 4 -14.74 15.05 0.57
C ASP A 4 -14.67 14.19 1.84
N LEU A 5 -13.84 14.61 2.83
CA LEU A 5 -13.48 13.78 3.99
C LEU A 5 -14.70 13.43 4.84
N ASP A 6 -15.52 14.43 5.15
CA ASP A 6 -16.72 14.26 6.00
C ASP A 6 -17.71 13.26 5.36
N SER A 7 -17.88 13.33 4.04
CA SER A 7 -18.75 12.40 3.31
C SER A 7 -18.18 10.98 3.23
N ILE A 8 -16.87 10.84 3.27
CA ILE A 8 -16.19 9.53 3.22
C ILE A 8 -16.21 8.87 4.60
N THR A 9 -15.92 9.65 5.66
CA THR A 9 -15.85 9.12 7.03
C THR A 9 -17.22 8.71 7.59
N ALA A 10 -18.30 9.24 7.04
CA ALA A 10 -19.66 8.84 7.39
C ALA A 10 -20.10 7.48 6.78
N LYS A 11 -19.30 6.90 5.89
CA LYS A 11 -19.60 5.63 5.22
C LYS A 11 -19.07 4.43 6.03
N PRO A 12 -19.67 3.23 5.87
CA PRO A 12 -19.06 1.98 6.29
C PRO A 12 -17.65 1.83 5.69
N THR A 13 -16.74 1.20 6.42
CA THR A 13 -15.31 1.14 6.05
C THR A 13 -15.06 0.62 4.63
N ALA A 14 -15.78 -0.42 4.21
CA ALA A 14 -15.70 -0.95 2.85
C ALA A 14 -16.04 0.09 1.78
N GLU A 15 -17.10 0.87 2.00
CA GLU A 15 -17.53 1.92 1.08
C GLU A 15 -16.62 3.14 1.14
N ALA A 16 -16.13 3.48 2.34
CA ALA A 16 -15.16 4.54 2.53
C ALA A 16 -13.87 4.28 1.76
N LEU A 17 -13.31 3.06 1.84
CA LEU A 17 -12.13 2.64 1.09
C LEU A 17 -12.34 2.71 -0.43
N LYS A 18 -13.50 2.27 -0.93
CA LYS A 18 -13.84 2.39 -2.36
C LYS A 18 -13.94 3.85 -2.79
N ALA A 19 -14.56 4.70 -1.97
CA ALA A 19 -14.69 6.14 -2.24
C ALA A 19 -13.32 6.84 -2.23
N VAL A 20 -12.46 6.51 -1.27
CA VAL A 20 -11.05 6.98 -1.24
C VAL A 20 -10.32 6.57 -2.49
N GLY A 21 -10.40 5.29 -2.86
CA GLY A 21 -9.75 4.75 -4.05
C GLY A 21 -10.19 5.47 -5.33
N MET A 22 -11.48 5.68 -5.50
CA MET A 22 -12.03 6.42 -6.63
C MET A 22 -11.55 7.88 -6.66
N THR A 23 -11.54 8.54 -5.51
CA THR A 23 -11.06 9.92 -5.38
C THR A 23 -9.58 10.03 -5.75
N ILE A 24 -8.76 9.06 -5.31
CA ILE A 24 -7.33 8.99 -5.65
C ILE A 24 -7.15 8.83 -7.17
N VAL A 25 -7.89 7.90 -7.81
CA VAL A 25 -7.82 7.71 -9.27
C VAL A 25 -8.14 8.99 -10.03
N MET A 26 -9.14 9.74 -9.58
CA MET A 26 -9.57 10.96 -10.27
C MET A 26 -8.67 12.17 -10.01
N LYS A 27 -8.09 12.29 -8.82
CA LYS A 27 -7.40 13.51 -8.38
C LYS A 27 -5.87 13.41 -8.35
N VAL A 28 -5.31 12.19 -8.35
CA VAL A 28 -3.85 11.97 -8.31
C VAL A 28 -3.35 11.58 -9.67
N GLY A 29 -2.48 12.41 -10.23
CA GLY A 29 -1.88 12.18 -11.54
C GLY A 29 -0.79 11.11 -11.55
N GLY A 30 -0.36 10.72 -12.75
CA GLY A 30 0.71 9.75 -12.96
C GLY A 30 0.30 8.32 -12.63
N ALA A 31 1.28 7.46 -12.35
CA ALA A 31 1.04 6.06 -12.00
C ALA A 31 0.47 5.89 -10.58
N SER A 32 0.73 6.84 -9.68
CA SER A 32 0.32 6.76 -8.27
C SER A 32 -1.19 6.73 -8.11
N GLY A 33 -1.93 7.54 -8.86
CA GLY A 33 -3.39 7.57 -8.82
C GLY A 33 -4.01 6.19 -9.07
N PRO A 34 -3.79 5.58 -10.24
CA PRO A 34 -4.29 4.25 -10.53
C PRO A 34 -3.80 3.15 -9.57
N LEU A 35 -2.55 3.21 -9.09
CA LEU A 35 -2.01 2.17 -8.20
C LEU A 35 -2.61 2.27 -6.79
N TYR A 36 -2.50 3.42 -6.11
CA TYR A 36 -3.09 3.60 -4.78
C TYR A 36 -4.62 3.51 -4.80
N GLY A 37 -5.25 3.97 -5.88
CA GLY A 37 -6.68 3.79 -6.07
C GLY A 37 -7.08 2.33 -6.18
N THR A 38 -6.33 1.52 -6.93
CA THR A 38 -6.55 0.06 -7.03
C THR A 38 -6.36 -0.60 -5.67
N LEU A 39 -5.30 -0.24 -4.92
CA LEU A 39 -5.06 -0.73 -3.57
C LEU A 39 -6.28 -0.50 -2.67
N ALA A 40 -6.71 0.75 -2.53
CA ALA A 40 -7.83 1.12 -1.66
C ALA A 40 -9.16 0.49 -2.10
N MET A 41 -9.46 0.48 -3.41
CA MET A 41 -10.68 -0.14 -3.93
C MET A 41 -10.69 -1.65 -3.71
N THR A 42 -9.55 -2.34 -3.87
CA THR A 42 -9.48 -3.79 -3.65
C THR A 42 -9.62 -4.10 -2.17
N LEU A 43 -8.94 -3.38 -1.27
CA LEU A 43 -9.15 -3.52 0.18
C LEU A 43 -10.62 -3.33 0.55
N GLY A 44 -11.29 -2.31 0.01
CA GLY A 44 -12.71 -2.07 0.25
C GLY A 44 -13.64 -3.14 -0.36
N LYS A 45 -13.22 -3.81 -1.43
CA LYS A 45 -13.97 -4.93 -2.02
C LYS A 45 -13.87 -6.19 -1.16
N GLU A 46 -12.67 -6.47 -0.67
CA GLU A 46 -12.38 -7.66 0.15
C GLU A 46 -12.70 -7.44 1.64
N TRP A 47 -13.17 -6.26 2.04
CA TRP A 47 -13.51 -5.94 3.43
C TRP A 47 -14.60 -6.88 3.94
N PRO A 48 -14.43 -7.53 5.10
CA PRO A 48 -15.42 -8.46 5.63
C PRO A 48 -16.73 -7.74 5.97
N THR A 49 -17.84 -8.46 5.83
CA THR A 49 -19.17 -7.95 6.18
C THR A 49 -19.46 -7.99 7.69
N GLU A 50 -18.69 -8.79 8.42
CA GLU A 50 -18.78 -8.94 9.88
C GLU A 50 -17.59 -8.21 10.53
N ASP A 51 -17.77 -7.75 11.78
CA ASP A 51 -16.74 -7.03 12.56
C ASP A 51 -15.67 -8.01 13.13
N ASP A 52 -15.18 -8.91 12.30
CA ASP A 52 -14.18 -9.90 12.70
C ASP A 52 -12.84 -9.73 11.96
N LEU A 53 -12.48 -8.50 11.63
CA LEU A 53 -11.21 -8.19 10.96
C LEU A 53 -10.04 -8.44 11.92
N ASP A 54 -9.30 -9.50 11.65
CA ASP A 54 -8.02 -9.80 12.28
C ASP A 54 -6.82 -9.54 11.35
N SER A 55 -5.62 -9.72 11.89
CA SER A 55 -4.37 -9.51 11.14
C SER A 55 -4.25 -10.46 9.93
N ALA A 56 -4.67 -11.71 10.08
CA ALA A 56 -4.60 -12.69 8.99
C ALA A 56 -5.55 -12.34 7.85
N LYS A 57 -6.79 -11.94 8.15
CA LYS A 57 -7.74 -11.45 7.13
C LYS A 57 -7.22 -10.21 6.42
N LEU A 58 -6.66 -9.26 7.17
CA LEU A 58 -6.03 -8.09 6.57
C LEU A 58 -4.86 -8.48 5.65
N GLY A 59 -4.06 -9.47 6.02
CA GLY A 59 -3.02 -10.06 5.17
C GLY A 59 -3.59 -10.63 3.87
N GLN A 60 -4.69 -11.39 3.93
CA GLN A 60 -5.36 -11.93 2.74
C GLN A 60 -5.92 -10.82 1.82
N MET A 61 -6.53 -9.80 2.40
CA MET A 61 -7.02 -8.63 1.64
C MET A 61 -5.87 -7.90 0.94
N LEU A 62 -4.74 -7.76 1.63
CA LEU A 62 -3.53 -7.15 1.06
C LEU A 62 -2.93 -8.05 -0.04
N ALA A 63 -2.95 -9.37 0.10
CA ALA A 63 -2.54 -10.32 -0.95
C ALA A 63 -3.38 -10.14 -2.23
N ALA A 64 -4.71 -10.06 -2.11
CA ALA A 64 -5.60 -9.77 -3.24
C ALA A 64 -5.27 -8.41 -3.89
N SER A 65 -4.96 -7.41 -3.06
CA SER A 65 -4.58 -6.08 -3.54
C SER A 65 -3.24 -6.10 -4.28
N ILE A 66 -2.24 -6.85 -3.80
CA ILE A 66 -0.95 -7.04 -4.47
C ILE A 66 -1.14 -7.66 -5.86
N GLU A 67 -1.98 -8.69 -5.98
CA GLU A 67 -2.26 -9.30 -7.29
C GLU A 67 -2.97 -8.32 -8.25
N ALA A 68 -3.88 -7.50 -7.75
CA ALA A 68 -4.51 -6.44 -8.54
C ALA A 68 -3.48 -5.38 -8.99
N LEU A 69 -2.55 -5.01 -8.10
CA LEU A 69 -1.47 -4.07 -8.39
C LEU A 69 -0.47 -4.61 -9.42
N LYS A 70 -0.07 -5.89 -9.32
CA LYS A 70 0.77 -6.55 -10.31
C LYS A 70 0.17 -6.49 -11.71
N LYS A 71 -1.13 -6.80 -11.82
CA LYS A 71 -1.87 -6.71 -13.09
C LYS A 71 -1.96 -5.28 -13.60
N ARG A 72 -2.28 -4.32 -12.72
CA ARG A 72 -2.44 -2.91 -13.07
C ARG A 72 -1.15 -2.24 -13.49
N GLY A 73 -0.07 -2.47 -12.73
CA GLY A 73 1.25 -1.87 -12.93
C GLY A 73 2.14 -2.65 -13.90
N LYS A 74 1.72 -3.85 -14.32
CA LYS A 74 2.55 -4.77 -15.11
C LYS A 74 3.94 -4.96 -14.48
N ALA A 75 3.98 -5.06 -13.16
CA ALA A 75 5.19 -5.17 -12.34
C ALA A 75 5.10 -6.40 -11.45
N ASP A 76 6.25 -6.89 -11.00
CA ASP A 76 6.35 -7.93 -9.98
C ASP A 76 7.34 -7.49 -8.89
N LEU A 77 7.52 -8.33 -7.88
CA LEU A 77 8.49 -8.11 -6.81
C LEU A 77 9.91 -7.96 -7.39
N GLY A 78 10.72 -7.12 -6.77
CA GLY A 78 12.07 -6.82 -7.25
C GLY A 78 12.13 -5.78 -8.38
N ALA A 79 10.99 -5.29 -8.84
CA ALA A 79 10.93 -4.26 -9.88
C ALA A 79 11.25 -2.84 -9.37
N LYS A 80 11.51 -2.69 -8.09
CA LYS A 80 11.72 -1.43 -7.38
C LYS A 80 10.46 -0.57 -7.43
N THR A 81 9.43 -1.01 -6.70
CA THR A 81 8.10 -0.38 -6.65
C THR A 81 7.50 -0.52 -5.26
N MET A 82 6.30 0.02 -5.06
CA MET A 82 5.50 -0.17 -3.85
C MET A 82 5.26 -1.66 -3.49
N LEU A 83 5.28 -2.56 -4.46
CA LEU A 83 5.10 -4.00 -4.24
C LEU A 83 6.19 -4.59 -3.34
N ASP A 84 7.41 -4.05 -3.43
CA ASP A 84 8.55 -4.50 -2.63
C ASP A 84 8.40 -4.19 -1.14
N VAL A 85 7.47 -3.29 -0.78
CA VAL A 85 7.08 -3.02 0.61
C VAL A 85 5.81 -3.77 0.99
N LEU A 86 4.80 -3.77 0.12
CA LEU A 86 3.50 -4.37 0.43
C LEU A 86 3.59 -5.88 0.65
N ALA A 87 4.43 -6.59 -0.10
CA ALA A 87 4.56 -8.04 0.04
C ALA A 87 5.17 -8.49 1.38
N PRO A 88 6.29 -7.94 1.87
CA PRO A 88 6.79 -8.24 3.21
C PRO A 88 5.80 -7.88 4.32
N VAL A 89 5.08 -6.78 4.18
CA VAL A 89 4.03 -6.37 5.13
C VAL A 89 2.87 -7.36 5.14
N GLN A 90 2.45 -7.82 3.98
CA GLN A 90 1.40 -8.84 3.85
C GLN A 90 1.79 -10.13 4.59
N GLN A 91 3.01 -10.61 4.40
CA GLN A 91 3.53 -11.78 5.11
C GLN A 91 3.60 -11.57 6.63
N ALA A 92 3.98 -10.38 7.07
CA ALA A 92 4.02 -10.02 8.49
C ALA A 92 2.62 -10.01 9.13
N LEU A 93 1.61 -9.55 8.40
CA LEU A 93 0.21 -9.59 8.82
C LEU A 93 -0.29 -11.03 8.96
N GLU A 94 -0.02 -11.89 7.99
CA GLU A 94 -0.39 -13.32 8.06
C GLU A 94 0.34 -14.07 9.18
N ALA A 95 1.58 -13.66 9.49
CA ALA A 95 2.34 -14.17 10.62
C ALA A 95 1.92 -13.56 11.98
N ASN A 96 0.87 -12.74 11.99
CA ASN A 96 0.34 -12.08 13.19
C ASN A 96 1.41 -11.27 13.95
N LYS A 97 2.28 -10.59 13.23
CA LYS A 97 3.31 -9.71 13.80
C LYS A 97 2.69 -8.50 14.48
N SER A 98 3.37 -7.97 15.49
CA SER A 98 2.95 -6.74 16.19
C SER A 98 2.98 -5.53 15.25
N LYS A 99 2.20 -4.49 15.59
CA LYS A 99 2.17 -3.22 14.84
C LYS A 99 3.57 -2.61 14.72
N ALA A 100 4.37 -2.67 15.79
CA ALA A 100 5.75 -2.20 15.79
C ALA A 100 6.66 -2.99 14.83
N GLU A 101 6.52 -4.33 14.79
CA GLU A 101 7.26 -5.17 13.85
C GLU A 101 6.84 -4.90 12.40
N ILE A 102 5.54 -4.74 12.13
CA ILE A 102 5.01 -4.42 10.80
C ILE A 102 5.55 -3.06 10.32
N SER A 103 5.55 -2.06 11.20
CA SER A 103 6.13 -0.72 10.92
C SER A 103 7.62 -0.82 10.58
N ALA A 104 8.40 -1.56 11.35
CA ALA A 104 9.82 -1.77 11.10
C ALA A 104 10.08 -2.53 9.77
N ILE A 105 9.29 -3.58 9.48
CA ILE A 105 9.38 -4.33 8.23
C ILE A 105 9.09 -3.44 7.03
N ALA A 106 8.08 -2.57 7.11
CA ALA A 106 7.76 -1.63 6.03
C ALA A 106 8.93 -0.68 5.74
N GLN A 107 9.57 -0.14 6.77
CA GLN A 107 10.74 0.73 6.64
C GLN A 107 11.94 -0.02 6.01
N GLN A 108 12.28 -1.18 6.54
CA GLN A 108 13.38 -2.00 6.04
C GLN A 108 13.17 -2.41 4.57
N ALA A 109 11.94 -2.76 4.22
CA ALA A 109 11.59 -3.12 2.85
C ALA A 109 11.72 -1.94 1.88
N ALA A 110 11.36 -0.72 2.31
CA ALA A 110 11.57 0.48 1.51
C ALA A 110 13.07 0.77 1.31
N GLU A 111 13.88 0.66 2.35
CA GLU A 111 15.34 0.82 2.29
C GLU A 111 15.99 -0.24 1.41
N ALA A 112 15.49 -1.48 1.42
CA ALA A 112 15.97 -2.56 0.57
C ALA A 112 15.79 -2.28 -0.93
N THR A 113 14.97 -1.31 -1.32
CA THR A 113 14.86 -0.87 -2.73
C THR A 113 16.05 -0.02 -3.19
N ILE A 114 16.87 0.52 -2.28
CA ILE A 114 17.99 1.41 -2.62
C ILE A 114 18.97 0.78 -3.61
N PRO A 115 19.50 -0.45 -3.38
CA PRO A 115 20.44 -1.08 -4.29
C PRO A 115 19.80 -1.63 -5.58
N LEU A 116 18.47 -1.70 -5.67
CA LEU A 116 17.80 -2.23 -6.83
C LEU A 116 17.84 -1.26 -8.00
N LYS A 117 17.83 -1.81 -9.22
CA LYS A 117 17.61 -1.06 -10.46
C LYS A 117 16.10 -1.02 -10.74
N ALA A 118 15.56 0.16 -10.98
CA ALA A 118 14.16 0.30 -11.35
C ALA A 118 13.89 -0.28 -12.74
N THR A 119 12.94 -1.21 -12.83
CA THR A 119 12.50 -1.82 -14.08
C THR A 119 11.10 -1.40 -14.49
N ARG A 120 10.40 -0.68 -13.61
CA ARG A 120 9.04 -0.15 -13.82
C ARG A 120 8.90 1.27 -13.29
N GLY A 121 7.82 1.93 -13.72
CA GLY A 121 7.53 3.31 -13.32
C GLY A 121 8.49 4.33 -13.93
N ARG A 122 8.39 5.59 -13.47
CA ARG A 122 9.21 6.69 -13.99
C ARG A 122 10.71 6.48 -13.73
N ALA A 123 11.07 5.88 -12.62
CA ALA A 123 12.46 5.62 -12.26
C ALA A 123 13.16 4.67 -13.24
N SER A 124 12.43 3.82 -13.97
CA SER A 124 13.01 2.93 -14.98
C SER A 124 13.67 3.68 -16.14
N PHE A 125 13.23 4.90 -16.46
CA PHE A 125 13.86 5.75 -17.48
C PHE A 125 15.25 6.26 -17.06
N LEU A 126 15.58 6.20 -15.77
CA LEU A 126 16.91 6.58 -15.26
C LEU A 126 17.95 5.47 -15.47
N GLY A 127 17.52 4.24 -15.75
CA GLY A 127 18.42 3.09 -15.87
C GLY A 127 19.25 2.88 -14.59
N ASP A 128 20.56 2.77 -14.73
CA ASP A 128 21.48 2.57 -13.59
C ASP A 128 21.50 3.74 -12.60
N ARG A 129 21.13 4.96 -13.03
CA ARG A 129 21.01 6.12 -12.14
C ARG A 129 19.88 5.97 -11.11
N SER A 130 19.01 4.98 -11.25
CA SER A 130 18.00 4.66 -10.24
C SER A 130 18.59 3.93 -9.03
N ILE A 131 19.77 3.33 -9.17
CA ILE A 131 20.48 2.63 -8.09
C ILE A 131 21.02 3.66 -7.08
N GLY A 132 20.99 3.32 -5.79
CA GLY A 132 21.43 4.21 -4.73
C GLY A 132 20.35 5.15 -4.17
N HIS A 133 19.13 5.10 -4.71
CA HIS A 133 18.00 5.90 -4.26
C HIS A 133 16.81 5.01 -3.89
N MET A 134 16.11 5.33 -2.81
CA MET A 134 14.87 4.65 -2.42
C MET A 134 13.79 4.87 -3.48
N ASP A 135 12.99 3.82 -3.76
CA ASP A 135 11.83 3.98 -4.64
C ASP A 135 10.77 4.89 -4.01
N PRO A 136 10.25 5.90 -4.74
CA PRO A 136 9.22 6.79 -4.20
C PRO A 136 7.91 6.08 -3.80
N GLY A 137 7.52 5.03 -4.55
CA GLY A 137 6.34 4.23 -4.23
C GLY A 137 6.56 3.37 -2.99
N ALA A 138 7.74 2.79 -2.82
CA ALA A 138 8.14 2.07 -1.62
C ALA A 138 8.17 3.00 -0.40
N CYS A 139 8.80 4.18 -0.53
CA CYS A 139 8.86 5.19 0.52
C CYS A 139 7.46 5.60 1.00
N SER A 140 6.59 6.00 0.08
CA SER A 140 5.23 6.43 0.43
C SER A 140 4.37 5.30 1.00
N SER A 141 4.54 4.06 0.53
CA SER A 141 3.84 2.89 1.10
C SER A 141 4.30 2.61 2.53
N ALA A 142 5.60 2.68 2.81
CA ALA A 142 6.13 2.52 4.16
C ALA A 142 5.59 3.59 5.11
N LEU A 143 5.58 4.86 4.70
CA LEU A 143 5.03 5.97 5.50
C LEU A 143 3.54 5.79 5.81
N ILE A 144 2.73 5.34 4.85
CA ILE A 144 1.30 5.09 5.06
C ILE A 144 1.13 3.97 6.10
N ILE A 145 1.87 2.87 5.96
CA ILE A 145 1.80 1.72 6.88
C ILE A 145 2.23 2.13 8.29
N GLN A 146 3.33 2.84 8.43
CA GLN A 146 3.83 3.36 9.72
C GLN A 146 2.80 4.25 10.40
N THR A 147 2.19 5.18 9.63
CA THR A 147 1.16 6.08 10.15
C THR A 147 -0.07 5.31 10.63
N ILE A 148 -0.51 4.29 9.89
CA ILE A 148 -1.63 3.44 10.30
C ILE A 148 -1.28 2.67 11.57
N CYS A 149 -0.10 2.07 11.66
CA CYS A 149 0.35 1.33 12.85
C CYS A 149 0.38 2.25 14.08
N GLN A 150 0.94 3.45 13.96
CA GLN A 150 0.99 4.45 15.03
C GLN A 150 -0.42 4.84 15.51
N LEU A 151 -1.31 5.19 14.59
CA LEU A 151 -2.69 5.56 14.94
C LEU A 151 -3.48 4.44 15.64
N LEU A 152 -3.19 3.19 15.27
CA LEU A 152 -3.81 2.02 15.90
C LEU A 152 -3.20 1.71 17.28
N GLU A 153 -1.95 2.08 17.54
CA GLU A 153 -1.33 1.98 18.87
C GLU A 153 -1.89 3.04 19.83
N GLU A 154 -2.07 4.27 19.35
CA GLU A 154 -2.64 5.36 20.16
C GLU A 154 -4.08 5.12 20.60
N LYS A 155 -4.83 4.27 19.88
CA LYS A 155 -6.23 3.92 20.18
C LYS A 155 -6.40 2.62 20.96
N SER A 156 -5.33 1.89 21.24
CA SER A 156 -5.32 0.63 21.98
C SER A 156 -5.03 0.85 23.43
#